data_a055196f791dd687efb69e9de6a0642b
#
_entry.id   a055196f791dd687efb69e9de6a0642b
#
_cell.length_a   1.000
_cell.length_b   1.000
_cell.length_c   1.000
_cell.angle_alpha   90.00
_cell.angle_beta   90.00
_cell.angle_gamma   90.00
#
_symmetry.space_group_name_H-M   'P 1'
#
loop_
_entity.id
_entity.type
_entity.pdbx_description
1 polymer ?
#
loop_
_entity_poly.entity_id
_entity_poly.type
_entity_poly.pdbx_seq_one_letter_code
_entity_poly.pdbx_strand_id
1 'polypeptide(L)'
;KMLSTAKAEKADIIGLSGLITPSLDEMCTVAAEMEREGFEVPLLIGGATTSRVHTAVKISPNYAKGPAIYVTDASRAVGVVSSLLSETDRGSYVDGIRAEYVKIRDAYVKGESKKTRMSLQAARANRFKIDWAGYTPPKPKRPGTRTFKSYKLAELVPYIDWTPFFQTWELSGRYPRILE
;
A
#
# COMPACT_ATOMS: atom_id res chain seq x y z
N LYS A 1 -14.62 9.86 18.97
CA LYS A 1 -14.61 11.30 18.62
C LYS A 1 -14.81 11.53 17.13
N MET A 2 -14.02 10.95 16.21
CA MET A 2 -14.16 11.13 14.76
C MET A 2 -15.57 10.79 14.27
N LEU A 3 -16.09 9.59 14.56
CA LEU A 3 -17.42 9.16 14.12
C LEU A 3 -18.55 9.98 14.74
N SER A 4 -18.43 10.35 16.01
CA SER A 4 -19.44 11.23 16.63
C SER A 4 -19.47 12.62 15.99
N THR A 5 -18.33 13.15 15.59
CA THR A 5 -18.27 14.41 14.83
C THR A 5 -18.88 14.23 13.44
N ALA A 6 -18.55 13.15 12.72
CA ALA A 6 -19.13 12.87 11.40
C ALA A 6 -20.66 12.79 11.44
N LYS A 7 -21.26 12.22 12.50
CA LYS A 7 -22.71 12.20 12.71
C LYS A 7 -23.28 13.60 12.99
N ALA A 8 -22.63 14.35 13.87
CA ALA A 8 -23.09 15.69 14.24
C ALA A 8 -23.08 16.66 13.06
N GLU A 9 -22.03 16.58 12.23
CA GLU A 9 -21.85 17.41 11.03
C GLU A 9 -22.55 16.85 9.78
N LYS A 10 -23.20 15.68 9.89
CA LYS A 10 -23.88 14.99 8.78
C LYS A 10 -22.96 14.80 7.57
N ALA A 11 -21.74 14.30 7.82
CA ALA A 11 -20.75 14.09 6.77
C ALA A 11 -21.26 13.11 5.70
N ASP A 12 -21.14 13.46 4.44
CA ASP A 12 -21.54 12.64 3.30
C ASP A 12 -20.49 11.54 2.99
N ILE A 13 -19.25 11.76 3.39
CA ILE A 13 -18.12 10.85 3.14
C ILE A 13 -17.15 10.92 4.33
N ILE A 14 -16.55 9.79 4.68
CA ILE A 14 -15.43 9.72 5.65
C ILE A 14 -14.17 9.27 4.91
N GLY A 15 -13.05 9.95 5.12
CA GLY A 15 -11.76 9.61 4.53
C GLY A 15 -10.70 9.29 5.58
N LEU A 16 -9.97 8.19 5.39
CA LEU A 16 -8.83 7.80 6.22
C LEU A 16 -7.56 7.78 5.39
N SER A 17 -6.49 8.40 5.91
CA SER A 17 -5.18 8.42 5.26
C SER A 17 -4.13 7.78 6.17
N GLY A 18 -3.51 6.68 5.73
CA GLY A 18 -2.50 5.94 6.49
C GLY A 18 -1.08 6.28 6.04
N LEU A 19 -0.22 6.70 6.98
CA LEU A 19 1.18 6.99 6.72
C LEU A 19 2.12 5.90 7.27
N ILE A 20 1.73 5.22 8.34
CA ILE A 20 2.52 4.20 9.03
C ILE A 20 1.74 2.89 9.11
N THR A 21 2.44 1.76 9.22
CA THR A 21 1.83 0.43 9.23
C THR A 21 0.74 0.23 10.30
N PRO A 22 0.88 0.72 11.55
CA PRO A 22 -0.18 0.60 12.54
C PRO A 22 -1.53 1.22 12.13
N SER A 23 -1.53 2.22 11.25
CA SER A 23 -2.77 2.81 10.74
C SER A 23 -3.65 1.83 9.98
N LEU A 24 -3.10 0.74 9.45
CA LEU A 24 -3.86 -0.27 8.72
C LEU A 24 -4.86 -1.02 9.61
N ASP A 25 -4.45 -1.37 10.83
CA ASP A 25 -5.32 -2.03 11.80
C ASP A 25 -6.39 -1.06 12.34
N GLU A 26 -6.00 0.20 12.58
CA GLU A 26 -6.94 1.26 12.98
C GLU A 26 -8.02 1.50 11.92
N MET A 27 -7.67 1.45 10.63
CA MET A 27 -8.67 1.56 9.54
C MET A 27 -9.68 0.41 9.55
N CYS A 28 -9.24 -0.82 9.87
CA CYS A 28 -10.14 -1.95 10.04
C CYS A 28 -11.08 -1.74 11.23
N THR A 29 -10.55 -1.22 12.35
CA THR A 29 -11.33 -0.89 13.54
C THR A 29 -12.38 0.19 13.26
N VAL A 30 -11.98 1.26 12.57
CA VAL A 30 -12.92 2.33 12.19
C VAL A 30 -14.03 1.80 11.27
N ALA A 31 -13.71 0.97 10.29
CA ALA A 31 -14.70 0.35 9.41
C ALA A 31 -15.72 -0.50 10.19
N ALA A 32 -15.24 -1.32 11.13
CA ALA A 32 -16.10 -2.13 12.01
C ALA A 32 -16.98 -1.25 12.92
N GLU A 33 -16.44 -0.15 13.47
CA GLU A 33 -17.22 0.78 14.28
C GLU A 33 -18.28 1.54 13.45
N MET A 34 -17.97 1.91 12.19
CA MET A 34 -18.95 2.48 11.27
C MET A 34 -20.10 1.52 11.00
N GLU A 35 -19.81 0.23 10.78
CA GLU A 35 -20.80 -0.82 10.64
C GLU A 35 -21.67 -0.94 11.88
N ARG A 36 -21.04 -1.02 13.07
CA ARG A 36 -21.71 -1.15 14.37
C ARG A 36 -22.63 0.04 14.65
N GLU A 37 -22.18 1.24 14.32
CA GLU A 37 -22.92 2.48 14.55
C GLU A 37 -23.95 2.82 13.46
N GLY A 38 -24.09 1.96 12.45
CA GLY A 38 -25.11 2.10 11.41
C GLY A 38 -24.84 3.21 10.39
N PHE A 39 -23.59 3.51 10.11
CA PHE A 39 -23.24 4.39 9.00
C PHE A 39 -23.53 3.72 7.66
N GLU A 40 -23.88 4.53 6.65
CA GLU A 40 -24.07 4.11 5.25
C GLU A 40 -23.26 4.96 4.27
N VAL A 41 -22.55 5.98 4.81
CA VAL A 41 -21.72 6.87 4.01
C VAL A 41 -20.46 6.18 3.49
N PRO A 42 -19.96 6.56 2.31
CA PRO A 42 -18.73 6.00 1.79
C PRO A 42 -17.53 6.24 2.71
N LEU A 43 -16.66 5.20 2.81
CA LEU A 43 -15.39 5.27 3.50
C LEU A 43 -14.26 5.24 2.48
N LEU A 44 -13.51 6.33 2.34
CA LEU A 44 -12.34 6.41 1.46
C LEU A 44 -11.09 5.99 2.22
N ILE A 45 -10.28 5.14 1.61
CA ILE A 45 -9.02 4.63 2.17
C ILE A 45 -7.87 5.06 1.27
N GLY A 46 -6.96 5.84 1.83
CA GLY A 46 -5.80 6.36 1.11
C GLY A 46 -4.55 6.45 1.98
N GLY A 47 -3.47 6.97 1.41
CA GLY A 47 -2.18 7.16 2.09
C GLY A 47 -1.12 6.12 1.73
N ALA A 48 0.13 6.43 2.06
CA ALA A 48 1.33 5.74 1.57
C ALA A 48 1.41 4.25 1.96
N THR A 49 0.81 3.86 3.08
CA THR A 49 0.86 2.45 3.56
C THR A 49 -0.33 1.62 3.10
N THR A 50 -1.35 2.22 2.51
CA THR A 50 -2.57 1.54 2.10
C THR A 50 -2.42 0.87 0.74
N SER A 51 -3.25 -0.11 0.47
CA SER A 51 -3.33 -0.75 -0.83
C SER A 51 -4.74 -1.22 -1.15
N ARG A 52 -5.02 -1.36 -2.44
CA ARG A 52 -6.30 -1.90 -2.92
C ARG A 52 -6.56 -3.31 -2.37
N VAL A 53 -5.52 -4.15 -2.32
CA VAL A 53 -5.63 -5.51 -1.77
C VAL A 53 -6.00 -5.47 -0.29
N HIS A 54 -5.32 -4.64 0.52
CA HIS A 54 -5.64 -4.51 1.94
C HIS A 54 -7.06 -3.99 2.15
N THR A 55 -7.48 -2.97 1.40
CA THR A 55 -8.85 -2.44 1.47
C THR A 55 -9.89 -3.50 1.11
N ALA A 56 -9.67 -4.26 0.02
CA ALA A 56 -10.59 -5.30 -0.42
C ALA A 56 -10.69 -6.50 0.54
N VAL A 57 -9.54 -6.89 1.15
CA VAL A 57 -9.44 -8.14 1.95
C VAL A 57 -9.71 -7.88 3.43
N LYS A 58 -9.28 -6.72 3.97
CA LYS A 58 -9.31 -6.46 5.42
C LYS A 58 -10.32 -5.40 5.83
N ILE A 59 -10.46 -4.32 5.08
CA ILE A 59 -11.31 -3.19 5.47
C ILE A 59 -12.75 -3.38 4.99
N SER A 60 -12.95 -3.59 3.68
CA SER A 60 -14.27 -3.72 3.07
C SER A 60 -15.17 -4.79 3.71
N PRO A 61 -14.69 -5.97 4.15
CA PRO A 61 -15.55 -6.94 4.83
C PRO A 61 -16.08 -6.48 6.20
N ASN A 62 -15.43 -5.50 6.82
CA ASN A 62 -15.87 -4.95 8.11
C ASN A 62 -16.90 -3.82 7.96
N TYR A 63 -17.23 -3.41 6.73
CA TYR A 63 -18.17 -2.33 6.47
C TYR A 63 -19.08 -2.67 5.29
N ALA A 64 -20.16 -3.39 5.57
CA ALA A 64 -21.11 -3.88 4.56
C ALA A 64 -22.21 -2.84 4.22
N LYS A 65 -22.62 -2.02 5.20
CA LYS A 65 -23.67 -1.01 5.04
C LYS A 65 -23.28 0.10 4.09
N GLY A 66 -22.00 0.49 4.07
CA GLY A 66 -21.48 1.47 3.13
C GLY A 66 -20.29 0.92 2.33
N PRO A 67 -19.92 1.58 1.22
CA PRO A 67 -18.76 1.18 0.43
C PRO A 67 -17.46 1.67 1.07
N ALA A 68 -16.48 0.77 1.25
CA ALA A 68 -15.09 1.14 1.55
C ALA A 68 -14.28 1.16 0.26
N ILE A 69 -13.70 2.29 -0.12
CA ILE A 69 -13.10 2.50 -1.45
C ILE A 69 -11.65 2.93 -1.33
N TYR A 70 -10.76 2.20 -2.00
CA TYR A 70 -9.36 2.56 -2.09
C TYR A 70 -9.13 3.70 -3.08
N VAL A 71 -8.40 4.72 -2.63
CA VAL A 71 -8.00 5.88 -3.41
C VAL A 71 -6.48 5.91 -3.51
N THR A 72 -5.95 5.81 -4.72
CA THR A 72 -4.52 5.67 -4.98
C THR A 72 -3.72 6.90 -4.52
N ASP A 73 -4.27 8.09 -4.79
CA ASP A 73 -3.66 9.38 -4.48
C ASP A 73 -4.73 10.48 -4.33
N ALA A 74 -4.33 11.61 -3.77
CA ALA A 74 -5.23 12.71 -3.51
C ALA A 74 -5.85 13.31 -4.79
N SER A 75 -5.16 13.27 -5.91
CA SER A 75 -5.66 13.83 -7.18
C SER A 75 -6.86 13.04 -7.71
N ARG A 76 -6.86 11.72 -7.46
CA ARG A 76 -7.96 10.83 -7.84
C ARG A 76 -9.15 10.90 -6.89
N ALA A 77 -8.97 11.42 -5.69
CA ALA A 77 -10.04 11.53 -4.70
C ALA A 77 -11.24 12.35 -5.23
N VAL A 78 -10.96 13.41 -5.97
CA VAL A 78 -12.01 14.28 -6.53
C VAL A 78 -12.95 13.51 -7.45
N GLY A 79 -12.41 12.73 -8.40
CA GLY A 79 -13.23 11.92 -9.30
C GLY A 79 -14.02 10.83 -8.57
N VAL A 80 -13.40 10.18 -7.57
CA VAL A 80 -14.08 9.18 -6.73
C VAL A 80 -15.23 9.80 -5.96
N VAL A 81 -15.01 10.95 -5.31
CA VAL A 81 -16.06 11.68 -4.58
C VAL A 81 -17.20 12.10 -5.52
N SER A 82 -16.87 12.64 -6.69
CA SER A 82 -17.88 13.01 -7.68
C SER A 82 -18.79 11.83 -8.07
N SER A 83 -18.19 10.65 -8.33
CA SER A 83 -18.97 9.44 -8.65
C SER A 83 -19.81 8.95 -7.47
N LEU A 84 -19.33 9.11 -6.24
CA LEU A 84 -20.06 8.67 -5.03
C LEU A 84 -21.19 9.60 -4.62
N LEU A 85 -21.10 10.88 -4.95
CA LEU A 85 -22.15 11.88 -4.68
C LEU A 85 -23.13 12.03 -5.86
N SER A 86 -22.83 11.43 -7.02
CA SER A 86 -23.74 11.41 -8.17
C SER A 86 -24.94 10.50 -7.90
N GLU A 87 -26.15 10.99 -8.06
CA GLU A 87 -27.38 10.20 -7.93
C GLU A 87 -27.48 9.12 -9.01
N THR A 88 -26.93 9.38 -10.21
CA THR A 88 -27.01 8.48 -11.37
C THR A 88 -25.90 7.43 -11.39
N ASP A 89 -24.68 7.81 -11.00
CA ASP A 89 -23.49 6.98 -11.22
C ASP A 89 -23.07 6.16 -9.99
N ARG A 90 -23.48 6.59 -8.78
CA ARG A 90 -23.10 5.96 -7.52
C ARG A 90 -23.33 4.46 -7.51
N GLY A 91 -24.51 4.01 -7.95
CA GLY A 91 -24.88 2.59 -7.93
C GLY A 91 -23.92 1.76 -8.76
N SER A 92 -23.78 2.08 -10.04
CA SER A 92 -22.93 1.37 -10.98
C SER A 92 -21.45 1.42 -10.59
N TYR A 93 -21.00 2.55 -10.07
CA TYR A 93 -19.62 2.73 -9.59
C TYR A 93 -19.32 1.83 -8.37
N VAL A 94 -20.18 1.83 -7.36
CA VAL A 94 -20.03 0.99 -6.17
C VAL A 94 -20.09 -0.49 -6.51
N ASP A 95 -21.02 -0.89 -7.38
CA ASP A 95 -21.14 -2.30 -7.82
C ASP A 95 -19.91 -2.76 -8.60
N GLY A 96 -19.34 -1.91 -9.42
CA GLY A 96 -18.06 -2.16 -10.10
C GLY A 96 -16.91 -2.42 -9.11
N ILE A 97 -16.78 -1.57 -8.07
CA ILE A 97 -15.78 -1.75 -7.01
C ILE A 97 -16.02 -3.05 -6.23
N ARG A 98 -17.27 -3.34 -5.87
CA ARG A 98 -17.60 -4.59 -5.16
C ARG A 98 -17.23 -5.83 -5.97
N ALA A 99 -17.54 -5.84 -7.26
CA ALA A 99 -17.19 -6.93 -8.17
C ALA A 99 -15.65 -7.10 -8.32
N GLU A 100 -14.93 -5.99 -8.40
CA GLU A 100 -13.46 -6.01 -8.39
C GLU A 100 -12.91 -6.60 -7.08
N TYR A 101 -13.44 -6.17 -5.94
CA TYR A 101 -12.99 -6.65 -4.62
C TYR A 101 -13.26 -8.13 -4.40
N VAL A 102 -14.32 -8.70 -4.95
CA VAL A 102 -14.56 -10.15 -4.97
C VAL A 102 -13.41 -10.86 -5.67
N LYS A 103 -13.04 -10.42 -6.89
CA LYS A 103 -11.93 -11.01 -7.65
C LYS A 103 -10.59 -10.92 -6.90
N ILE A 104 -10.35 -9.78 -6.24
CA ILE A 104 -9.12 -9.58 -5.44
C ILE A 104 -9.10 -10.54 -4.25
N ARG A 105 -10.20 -10.70 -3.52
CA ARG A 105 -10.30 -11.63 -2.39
C ARG A 105 -10.07 -13.07 -2.83
N ASP A 106 -10.68 -13.49 -3.93
CA ASP A 106 -10.52 -14.84 -4.48
C ASP A 106 -9.06 -15.11 -4.88
N ALA A 107 -8.42 -14.15 -5.52
CA ALA A 107 -7.01 -14.25 -5.89
C ALA A 107 -6.10 -14.30 -4.65
N TYR A 108 -6.42 -13.50 -3.61
CA TYR A 108 -5.69 -13.48 -2.35
C TYR A 108 -5.77 -14.83 -1.64
N VAL A 109 -6.98 -15.41 -1.49
CA VAL A 109 -7.18 -16.71 -0.86
C VAL A 109 -6.43 -17.82 -1.62
N LYS A 110 -6.51 -17.83 -2.95
CA LYS A 110 -5.74 -18.77 -3.79
C LYS A 110 -4.22 -18.59 -3.63
N GLY A 111 -3.76 -17.36 -3.49
CA GLY A 111 -2.34 -17.05 -3.24
C GLY A 111 -1.88 -17.52 -1.85
N GLU A 112 -2.67 -17.28 -0.81
CA GLU A 112 -2.35 -17.71 0.55
C GLU A 112 -2.33 -19.24 0.69
N SER A 113 -3.24 -19.95 0.04
CA SER A 113 -3.27 -21.42 0.08
C SER A 113 -2.05 -22.08 -0.57
N LYS A 114 -1.33 -21.37 -1.44
CA LYS A 114 -0.10 -21.85 -2.07
C LYS A 114 1.17 -21.55 -1.27
N LYS A 115 1.09 -20.73 -0.23
CA LYS A 115 2.25 -20.37 0.58
C LYS A 115 2.61 -21.49 1.55
N THR A 116 3.75 -22.11 1.35
CA THR A 116 4.36 -23.02 2.34
C THR A 116 4.97 -22.18 3.46
N ARG A 117 4.42 -22.29 4.65
CA ARG A 117 4.94 -21.58 5.83
C ARG A 117 5.77 -22.53 6.68
N MET A 118 6.96 -22.08 7.04
CA MET A 118 7.86 -22.79 7.95
C MET A 118 7.49 -22.40 9.40
N SER A 119 7.57 -23.36 10.32
CA SER A 119 7.43 -23.06 11.76
C SER A 119 8.59 -22.17 12.23
N LEU A 120 8.37 -21.38 13.29
CA LEU A 120 9.43 -20.55 13.87
C LEU A 120 10.64 -21.37 14.30
N GLN A 121 10.40 -22.57 14.86
CA GLN A 121 11.46 -23.48 15.26
C GLN A 121 12.30 -23.94 14.05
N ALA A 122 11.65 -24.35 12.96
CA ALA A 122 12.32 -24.74 11.73
C ALA A 122 13.07 -23.57 11.10
N ALA A 123 12.51 -22.36 11.10
CA ALA A 123 13.17 -21.15 10.60
C ALA A 123 14.41 -20.81 11.44
N ARG A 124 14.34 -20.92 12.78
CA ARG A 124 15.49 -20.73 13.66
C ARG A 124 16.58 -21.79 13.45
N ALA A 125 16.21 -23.04 13.22
CA ALA A 125 17.17 -24.11 12.90
C ALA A 125 17.87 -23.86 11.56
N ASN A 126 17.14 -23.36 10.58
CA ASN A 126 17.63 -23.04 9.24
C ASN A 126 18.23 -21.61 9.10
N ARG A 127 18.47 -20.92 10.22
CA ARG A 127 19.08 -19.58 10.19
C ARG A 127 20.48 -19.64 9.56
N PHE A 128 20.87 -18.59 8.88
CA PHE A 128 22.24 -18.42 8.41
C PHE A 128 23.20 -18.39 9.61
N LYS A 129 24.17 -19.29 9.63
CA LYS A 129 25.16 -19.41 10.71
C LYS A 129 26.40 -18.62 10.31
N ILE A 130 26.64 -17.51 10.99
CA ILE A 130 27.83 -16.67 10.77
C ILE A 130 28.81 -16.95 11.89
N ASP A 131 30.04 -17.24 11.53
CA ASP A 131 31.16 -17.27 12.48
C ASP A 131 31.67 -15.86 12.76
N TRP A 132 31.07 -15.21 13.73
CA TRP A 132 31.48 -13.87 14.15
C TRP A 132 32.85 -13.83 14.81
N ALA A 133 33.33 -14.94 15.36
CA ALA A 133 34.65 -15.00 16.00
C ALA A 133 35.78 -14.97 14.96
N GLY A 134 35.55 -15.57 13.79
CA GLY A 134 36.51 -15.56 12.68
C GLY A 134 36.39 -14.36 11.74
N TYR A 135 35.34 -13.52 11.90
CA TYR A 135 35.10 -12.39 10.99
C TYR A 135 35.71 -11.08 11.49
N THR A 136 36.66 -10.57 10.74
CA THR A 136 37.22 -9.23 10.96
C THR A 136 36.60 -8.25 9.95
N PRO A 137 35.81 -7.27 10.40
CA PRO A 137 35.20 -6.29 9.49
C PRO A 137 36.26 -5.48 8.75
N PRO A 138 36.13 -5.26 7.44
CA PRO A 138 37.06 -4.41 6.70
C PRO A 138 37.02 -2.99 7.23
N LYS A 139 38.16 -2.44 7.63
CA LYS A 139 38.27 -1.04 8.04
C LYS A 139 38.07 -0.13 6.83
N PRO A 140 37.13 0.84 6.88
CA PRO A 140 36.98 1.81 5.79
C PRO A 140 38.29 2.54 5.51
N LYS A 141 38.66 2.64 4.24
CA LYS A 141 39.92 3.32 3.83
C LYS A 141 39.89 4.83 4.14
N ARG A 142 38.69 5.41 4.20
CA ARG A 142 38.49 6.84 4.39
C ARG A 142 37.27 7.07 5.30
N PRO A 143 37.44 7.04 6.65
CA PRO A 143 36.38 7.33 7.58
C PRO A 143 36.03 8.83 7.57
N GLY A 144 34.82 9.15 7.99
CA GLY A 144 34.28 10.51 8.09
C GLY A 144 33.52 10.98 6.84
N THR A 145 32.97 12.18 6.91
CA THR A 145 32.19 12.78 5.83
C THR A 145 33.11 13.38 4.77
N ARG A 146 32.82 13.13 3.50
CA ARG A 146 33.52 13.71 2.37
C ARG A 146 32.52 14.33 1.38
N THR A 147 32.73 15.58 1.05
CA THR A 147 31.92 16.28 0.03
C THR A 147 32.65 16.30 -1.30
N PHE A 148 31.99 15.86 -2.36
CA PHE A 148 32.46 15.95 -3.72
C PHE A 148 31.74 17.13 -4.41
N LYS A 149 32.46 18.22 -4.71
CA LYS A 149 31.89 19.38 -5.41
C LYS A 149 31.72 19.13 -6.91
N SER A 150 32.53 18.23 -7.45
CA SER A 150 32.45 17.77 -8.83
C SER A 150 32.87 16.31 -8.89
N TYR A 151 32.01 15.47 -9.47
CA TYR A 151 32.29 14.05 -9.67
C TYR A 151 32.04 13.69 -11.13
N LYS A 152 32.94 12.94 -11.75
CA LYS A 152 32.77 12.54 -13.15
C LYS A 152 31.62 11.55 -13.27
N LEU A 153 30.54 11.94 -13.92
CA LEU A 153 29.36 11.07 -14.10
C LEU A 153 29.70 9.76 -14.80
N ALA A 154 30.63 9.78 -15.76
CA ALA A 154 31.08 8.58 -16.46
C ALA A 154 31.63 7.50 -15.52
N GLU A 155 32.19 7.85 -14.35
CA GLU A 155 32.66 6.90 -13.35
C GLU A 155 31.49 6.26 -12.57
N LEU A 156 30.32 6.91 -12.52
CA LEU A 156 29.13 6.42 -11.83
C LEU A 156 28.27 5.53 -12.71
N VAL A 157 28.27 5.76 -14.04
CA VAL A 157 27.44 5.04 -15.01
C VAL A 157 27.46 3.52 -14.84
N PRO A 158 28.61 2.85 -14.63
CA PRO A 158 28.66 1.39 -14.44
C PRO A 158 28.02 0.89 -13.14
N TYR A 159 27.74 1.78 -12.19
CA TYR A 159 27.20 1.43 -10.85
C TYR A 159 25.74 1.83 -10.70
N ILE A 160 25.11 2.40 -11.75
CA ILE A 160 23.70 2.76 -11.73
C ILE A 160 22.87 1.55 -12.10
N ASP A 161 21.86 1.24 -11.29
CA ASP A 161 20.79 0.32 -11.68
C ASP A 161 19.83 1.04 -12.62
N TRP A 162 20.03 0.86 -13.91
CA TRP A 162 19.30 1.57 -14.94
C TRP A 162 17.84 1.14 -15.08
N THR A 163 17.51 -0.12 -14.76
CA THR A 163 16.13 -0.60 -14.89
C THR A 163 15.14 0.18 -14.00
N PRO A 164 15.39 0.35 -12.69
CA PRO A 164 14.56 1.20 -11.85
C PRO A 164 14.55 2.67 -12.26
N PHE A 165 15.68 3.19 -12.77
CA PHE A 165 15.74 4.55 -13.30
C PHE A 165 14.74 4.74 -14.43
N PHE A 166 14.75 3.89 -15.45
CA PHE A 166 13.82 3.98 -16.59
C PHE A 166 12.37 3.76 -16.16
N GLN A 167 12.11 2.86 -15.22
CA GLN A 167 10.76 2.64 -14.68
C GLN A 167 10.21 3.89 -13.97
N THR A 168 11.04 4.63 -13.24
CA THR A 168 10.64 5.90 -12.60
C THR A 168 10.23 6.95 -13.63
N TRP A 169 10.83 6.91 -14.82
CA TRP A 169 10.45 7.77 -15.95
C TRP A 169 9.34 7.20 -16.83
N GLU A 170 8.63 6.15 -16.34
CA GLU A 170 7.52 5.49 -17.04
C GLU A 170 7.93 4.86 -18.40
N LEU A 171 9.21 4.58 -18.60
CA LEU A 171 9.73 3.89 -19.77
C LEU A 171 9.64 2.38 -19.58
N SER A 172 9.06 1.69 -20.57
CA SER A 172 8.88 0.24 -20.52
C SER A 172 10.09 -0.49 -21.10
N GLY A 173 10.61 -1.47 -20.38
CA GLY A 173 11.72 -2.30 -20.83
C GLY A 173 12.77 -2.54 -19.76
N ARG A 174 13.69 -3.45 -20.01
CA ARG A 174 14.86 -3.70 -19.17
C ARG A 174 16.12 -3.21 -19.84
N TYR A 175 16.97 -2.56 -19.08
CA TYR A 175 18.33 -2.22 -19.56
C TYR A 175 19.15 -3.51 -19.83
N PRO A 176 19.93 -3.61 -20.90
CA PRO A 176 20.15 -2.59 -21.94
C PRO A 176 19.13 -2.56 -23.09
N ARG A 177 18.21 -3.54 -23.20
CA ARG A 177 17.26 -3.67 -24.33
C ARG A 177 16.37 -2.44 -24.54
N ILE A 178 16.13 -1.66 -23.50
CA ILE A 178 15.33 -0.43 -23.58
C ILE A 178 15.99 0.63 -24.47
N LEU A 179 17.28 0.48 -24.80
CA LEU A 179 18.03 1.40 -25.66
C LEU A 179 18.00 0.99 -27.14
N GLU A 180 17.45 -0.17 -27.47
CA GLU A 180 17.27 -0.71 -28.83
C GLU A 180 15.90 -0.30 -29.38
#